data_97c5ee0bfb74b7dfd43fc5de9811ff3c
#
_entry.id   97c5ee0bfb74b7dfd43fc5de9811ff3c
#
_cell.length_a   1.000
_cell.length_b   1.000
_cell.length_c   1.000
_cell.angle_alpha   90.00
_cell.angle_beta   90.00
_cell.angle_gamma   90.00
#
_symmetry.space_group_name_H-M   'P 1'
#
loop_
_entity.id
_entity.type
_entity.pdbx_description
1 polymer ?
#
loop_
_entity_poly.entity_id
_entity_poly.type
_entity_poly.pdbx_seq_one_letter_code
_entity_poly.pdbx_strand_id
1 'polypeptide(L)'
;MTWPAAISEFGAQVYDAVNDMALVVVTGGVVRLALNRGAGQGQSLGAVVGDLCARAGLGAADIDTSDLTANVPGYVIGRQTTIRGAIETLAQAWGFDATESDDRLCFRLRGREPVATIPAEDLVPLDERTGETWRERRLQEVELPERVSVIYMDRGADYTQGTQSAKRITQPTPTMASRSQVSLDLALALDAESAKEIATRSLNTAWLERSIYEATLTSDGL
;
A
#
# COMPACT_ATOMS: atom_id res chain seq x y z
N MET A 1 -28.85 -19.30 -2.52
CA MET A 1 -27.64 -20.10 -2.63
C MET A 1 -27.40 -20.77 -1.29
N THR A 2 -27.47 -22.08 -1.20
CA THR A 2 -27.22 -22.83 0.05
C THR A 2 -25.71 -23.06 0.18
N TRP A 3 -25.17 -22.66 1.28
CA TRP A 3 -23.74 -22.84 1.60
C TRP A 3 -23.42 -24.34 1.76
N PRO A 4 -22.25 -24.79 1.31
CA PRO A 4 -21.80 -26.16 1.57
C PRO A 4 -21.70 -26.42 3.08
N ALA A 5 -22.16 -27.57 3.55
CA ALA A 5 -22.17 -27.94 4.98
C ALA A 5 -20.81 -27.86 5.67
N ALA A 6 -19.70 -27.97 4.92
CA ALA A 6 -18.34 -27.85 5.43
C ALA A 6 -17.97 -26.47 6.02
N ILE A 7 -18.78 -25.43 5.77
CA ILE A 7 -18.52 -24.09 6.29
C ILE A 7 -19.16 -23.88 7.67
N SER A 8 -20.16 -24.71 8.05
CA SER A 8 -20.86 -24.63 9.34
C SER A 8 -19.98 -25.02 10.53
N GLU A 9 -18.85 -25.70 10.31
CA GLU A 9 -17.94 -26.15 11.37
C GLU A 9 -16.99 -25.02 11.88
N PHE A 10 -16.94 -23.87 11.21
CA PHE A 10 -15.99 -22.80 11.49
C PHE A 10 -16.55 -21.56 12.23
N GLY A 11 -17.68 -21.67 12.92
CA GLY A 11 -18.24 -20.59 13.73
C GLY A 11 -19.26 -19.70 13.01
N ALA A 12 -19.67 -18.62 13.64
CA ALA A 12 -20.69 -17.73 13.13
C ALA A 12 -20.27 -17.09 11.82
N GLN A 13 -21.09 -17.27 10.79
CA GLN A 13 -20.89 -16.70 9.46
C GLN A 13 -21.87 -15.56 9.26
N VAL A 14 -21.36 -14.43 8.85
CA VAL A 14 -22.18 -13.31 8.42
C VAL A 14 -22.02 -13.17 6.91
N TYR A 15 -23.10 -13.44 6.18
CA TYR A 15 -23.16 -13.19 4.75
C TYR A 15 -23.86 -11.86 4.51
N ASP A 16 -23.16 -10.92 3.91
CA ASP A 16 -23.75 -9.68 3.43
C ASP A 16 -24.21 -9.85 1.99
N ALA A 17 -25.53 -10.04 1.82
CA ALA A 17 -26.14 -10.25 0.52
C ALA A 17 -26.10 -9.00 -0.37
N VAL A 18 -25.91 -7.82 0.21
CA VAL A 18 -25.84 -6.56 -0.53
C VAL A 18 -24.49 -6.39 -1.21
N ASN A 19 -23.44 -6.81 -0.52
CA ASN A 19 -22.06 -6.69 -1.02
C ASN A 19 -21.49 -8.01 -1.53
N ASP A 20 -22.26 -9.09 -1.51
CA ASP A 20 -21.84 -10.45 -1.88
C ASP A 20 -20.54 -10.90 -1.20
N MET A 21 -20.36 -10.48 0.05
CA MET A 21 -19.18 -10.78 0.87
C MET A 21 -19.53 -11.79 1.95
N ALA A 22 -18.71 -12.83 2.10
CA ALA A 22 -18.79 -13.74 3.21
C ALA A 22 -17.66 -13.45 4.21
N LEU A 23 -18.04 -13.03 5.43
CA LEU A 23 -17.13 -12.90 6.54
C LEU A 23 -17.14 -14.18 7.37
N VAL A 24 -16.03 -14.90 7.43
CA VAL A 24 -15.87 -16.08 8.30
C VAL A 24 -15.14 -15.63 9.56
N VAL A 25 -15.87 -15.59 10.68
CA VAL A 25 -15.28 -15.35 12.01
C VAL A 25 -14.91 -16.71 12.60
N VAL A 26 -13.62 -16.97 12.74
CA VAL A 26 -13.13 -18.18 13.43
C VAL A 26 -12.92 -17.82 14.89
N THR A 27 -13.51 -18.63 15.80
CA THR A 27 -13.28 -18.52 17.24
C THR A 27 -11.78 -18.69 17.52
N GLY A 28 -11.12 -17.61 17.94
CA GLY A 28 -9.65 -17.57 18.12
C GLY A 28 -8.98 -16.35 17.46
N GLY A 29 -9.75 -15.41 16.93
CA GLY A 29 -9.24 -14.13 16.45
C GLY A 29 -8.69 -14.11 15.01
N VAL A 30 -8.95 -15.13 14.22
CA VAL A 30 -8.60 -15.13 12.78
C VAL A 30 -9.82 -14.72 11.97
N VAL A 31 -9.81 -13.54 11.41
CA VAL A 31 -10.81 -13.09 10.43
C VAL A 31 -10.32 -13.47 9.05
N ARG A 32 -11.05 -14.35 8.35
CA ARG A 32 -10.86 -14.61 6.93
C ARG A 32 -11.93 -13.83 6.16
N LEU A 33 -11.50 -12.85 5.38
CA LEU A 33 -12.34 -12.26 4.35
C LEU A 33 -12.41 -13.27 3.19
N ALA A 34 -13.58 -13.86 2.97
CA ALA A 34 -13.78 -14.67 1.78
C ALA A 34 -13.89 -13.76 0.56
N LEU A 35 -13.21 -14.16 -0.51
CA LEU A 35 -13.26 -13.46 -1.78
C LEU A 35 -14.69 -13.49 -2.33
N ASN A 36 -15.14 -12.33 -2.80
CA ASN A 36 -16.34 -12.20 -3.58
C ASN A 36 -16.17 -12.99 -4.90
N ARG A 37 -17.00 -14.04 -5.11
CA ARG A 37 -17.06 -14.78 -6.37
C ARG A 37 -18.06 -14.19 -7.37
N GLY A 38 -18.77 -13.14 -6.99
CA GLY A 38 -19.67 -12.43 -7.89
C GLY A 38 -18.90 -11.58 -8.91
N ALA A 39 -19.58 -11.16 -9.96
CA ALA A 39 -19.10 -10.11 -10.87
C ALA A 39 -19.05 -8.73 -10.16
N GLY A 40 -18.90 -8.73 -8.86
CA GLY A 40 -18.79 -7.57 -8.00
C GLY A 40 -17.57 -6.75 -8.35
N GLN A 41 -17.75 -5.46 -8.31
CA GLN A 41 -16.74 -4.49 -8.72
C GLN A 41 -15.65 -4.28 -7.64
N GLY A 42 -15.59 -5.14 -6.61
CA GLY A 42 -14.73 -4.93 -5.45
C GLY A 42 -15.26 -3.87 -4.49
N GLN A 43 -14.44 -3.50 -3.52
CA GLN A 43 -14.73 -2.43 -2.56
C GLN A 43 -13.76 -1.28 -2.74
N SER A 44 -14.18 -0.05 -2.40
CA SER A 44 -13.24 1.07 -2.40
C SER A 44 -12.13 0.83 -1.37
N LEU A 45 -10.92 1.21 -1.71
CA LEU A 45 -9.76 1.11 -0.81
C LEU A 45 -10.04 1.82 0.52
N GLY A 46 -10.69 3.00 0.47
CA GLY A 46 -11.10 3.75 1.66
C GLY A 46 -12.06 2.96 2.55
N ALA A 47 -13.02 2.24 1.97
CA ALA A 47 -13.93 1.40 2.75
C ALA A 47 -13.21 0.22 3.41
N VAL A 48 -12.27 -0.43 2.70
CA VAL A 48 -11.47 -1.54 3.26
C VAL A 48 -10.57 -1.05 4.39
N VAL A 49 -9.87 0.07 4.20
CA VAL A 49 -9.01 0.67 5.25
C VAL A 49 -9.87 1.14 6.43
N GLY A 50 -11.02 1.75 6.19
CA GLY A 50 -11.96 2.19 7.23
C GLY A 50 -12.48 1.02 8.08
N ASP A 51 -12.84 -0.12 7.47
CA ASP A 51 -13.24 -1.32 8.20
C ASP A 51 -12.09 -1.87 9.06
N LEU A 52 -10.87 -1.89 8.53
CA LEU A 52 -9.69 -2.30 9.30
C LEU A 52 -9.44 -1.37 10.50
N CYS A 53 -9.55 -0.05 10.33
CA CYS A 53 -9.43 0.92 11.40
C CYS A 53 -10.55 0.76 12.46
N ALA A 54 -11.79 0.55 12.03
CA ALA A 54 -12.91 0.30 12.94
C ALA A 54 -12.68 -0.94 13.81
N ARG A 55 -12.07 -1.99 13.27
CA ARG A 55 -11.64 -3.19 14.03
C ARG A 55 -10.55 -2.90 15.04
N ALA A 56 -9.75 -1.85 14.83
CA ALA A 56 -8.78 -1.35 15.80
C ALA A 56 -9.40 -0.45 16.87
N GLY A 57 -10.70 -0.13 16.76
CA GLY A 57 -11.44 0.74 17.70
C GLY A 57 -11.48 2.21 17.29
N LEU A 58 -11.01 2.57 16.08
CA LEU A 58 -11.11 3.94 15.56
C LEU A 58 -12.49 4.18 14.96
N GLY A 59 -13.09 5.30 15.30
CA GLY A 59 -14.37 5.74 14.74
C GLY A 59 -14.20 6.41 13.36
N ALA A 60 -15.30 6.56 12.64
CA ALA A 60 -15.28 7.27 11.36
C ALA A 60 -14.86 8.74 11.48
N ALA A 61 -15.02 9.35 12.66
CA ALA A 61 -14.57 10.72 12.92
C ALA A 61 -13.05 10.82 13.10
N ASP A 62 -12.41 9.70 13.50
CA ASP A 62 -10.98 9.64 13.83
C ASP A 62 -10.11 9.35 12.61
N ILE A 63 -10.72 9.08 11.45
CA ILE A 63 -10.00 8.69 10.22
C ILE A 63 -10.43 9.55 9.03
N ASP A 64 -9.51 9.73 8.09
CA ASP A 64 -9.78 10.33 6.79
C ASP A 64 -9.20 9.44 5.68
N THR A 65 -10.09 8.77 4.95
CA THR A 65 -9.77 7.89 3.82
C THR A 65 -10.23 8.47 2.48
N SER A 66 -10.55 9.76 2.42
CA SER A 66 -11.14 10.42 1.25
C SER A 66 -10.32 10.32 -0.03
N ASP A 67 -8.99 10.24 0.09
CA ASP A 67 -8.08 10.07 -1.04
C ASP A 67 -8.06 8.65 -1.61
N LEU A 68 -8.51 7.66 -0.85
CA LEU A 68 -8.40 6.24 -1.20
C LEU A 68 -9.58 5.79 -2.07
N THR A 69 -9.65 6.29 -3.28
CA THR A 69 -10.75 6.04 -4.23
C THR A 69 -10.57 4.79 -5.09
N ALA A 70 -9.36 4.19 -5.09
CA ALA A 70 -9.07 3.00 -5.88
C ALA A 70 -9.98 1.82 -5.50
N ASN A 71 -10.19 0.92 -6.44
CA ASN A 71 -10.96 -0.29 -6.21
C ASN A 71 -10.06 -1.44 -5.78
N VAL A 72 -10.44 -2.16 -4.72
CA VAL A 72 -9.82 -3.38 -4.23
C VAL A 72 -10.68 -4.56 -4.67
N PRO A 73 -10.25 -5.31 -5.68
CA PRO A 73 -11.05 -6.42 -6.21
C PRO A 73 -11.23 -7.57 -5.22
N GLY A 74 -10.24 -7.78 -4.35
CA GLY A 74 -10.27 -8.77 -3.28
C GLY A 74 -9.02 -8.72 -2.43
N TYR A 75 -9.19 -8.90 -1.12
CA TYR A 75 -8.12 -8.94 -0.15
C TYR A 75 -8.30 -10.10 0.83
N VAL A 76 -7.27 -10.88 1.07
CA VAL A 76 -7.30 -12.04 1.96
C VAL A 76 -6.32 -11.87 3.10
N ILE A 77 -6.82 -11.91 4.32
CA ILE A 77 -6.00 -11.99 5.53
C ILE A 77 -5.97 -13.47 5.96
N GLY A 78 -5.01 -14.22 5.45
CA GLY A 78 -4.92 -15.68 5.62
C GLY A 78 -4.23 -16.12 6.91
N ARG A 79 -3.61 -15.23 7.64
CA ARG A 79 -2.90 -15.49 8.92
C ARG A 79 -3.11 -14.34 9.89
N GLN A 80 -2.87 -14.62 11.17
CA GLN A 80 -2.94 -13.60 12.19
C GLN A 80 -1.92 -12.49 11.88
N THR A 81 -2.40 -11.27 11.82
CA THR A 81 -1.59 -10.06 11.60
C THR A 81 -2.19 -8.90 12.39
N THR A 82 -1.38 -7.86 12.61
CA THR A 82 -1.89 -6.62 13.17
C THR A 82 -2.70 -5.85 12.12
N ILE A 83 -3.61 -5.00 12.55
CA ILE A 83 -4.36 -4.10 11.64
C ILE A 83 -3.39 -3.24 10.83
N ARG A 84 -2.34 -2.72 11.47
CA ARG A 84 -1.29 -1.98 10.79
C ARG A 84 -0.64 -2.81 9.68
N GLY A 85 -0.24 -4.04 9.95
CA GLY A 85 0.36 -4.92 8.94
C GLY A 85 -0.58 -5.24 7.78
N ALA A 86 -1.89 -5.35 8.05
CA ALA A 86 -2.89 -5.49 7.00
C ALA A 86 -2.98 -4.23 6.12
N ILE A 87 -2.99 -3.04 6.72
CA ILE A 87 -3.00 -1.76 6.00
C ILE A 87 -1.70 -1.56 5.22
N GLU A 88 -0.53 -1.93 5.77
CA GLU A 88 0.76 -1.83 5.09
C GLU A 88 0.81 -2.62 3.78
N THR A 89 0.16 -3.79 3.71
CA THR A 89 0.02 -4.55 2.46
C THR A 89 -0.74 -3.75 1.39
N LEU A 90 -1.82 -3.07 1.81
CA LEU A 90 -2.60 -2.20 0.91
C LEU A 90 -1.79 -0.95 0.52
N ALA A 91 -1.06 -0.37 1.47
CA ALA A 91 -0.20 0.80 1.22
C ALA A 91 0.90 0.50 0.20
N GLN A 92 1.51 -0.69 0.26
CA GLN A 92 2.48 -1.14 -0.75
C GLN A 92 1.83 -1.30 -2.14
N ALA A 93 0.60 -1.82 -2.18
CA ALA A 93 -0.10 -2.05 -3.45
C ALA A 93 -0.56 -0.75 -4.11
N TRP A 94 -1.06 0.23 -3.35
CA TRP A 94 -1.66 1.46 -3.91
C TRP A 94 -0.81 2.72 -3.70
N GLY A 95 0.28 2.67 -2.94
CA GLY A 95 1.20 3.80 -2.74
C GLY A 95 0.59 4.93 -1.93
N PHE A 96 0.14 4.64 -0.73
CA PHE A 96 -0.35 5.65 0.21
C PHE A 96 0.38 5.57 1.55
N ASP A 97 0.31 6.63 2.32
CA ASP A 97 0.85 6.73 3.67
C ASP A 97 -0.25 7.10 4.66
N ALA A 98 -0.03 6.74 5.92
CA ALA A 98 -0.89 7.12 7.03
C ALA A 98 -0.15 8.14 7.90
N THR A 99 -0.74 9.30 8.10
CA THR A 99 -0.20 10.40 8.91
C THR A 99 -1.26 10.90 9.88
N GLU A 100 -0.83 11.26 11.07
CA GLU A 100 -1.70 11.95 12.04
C GLU A 100 -1.71 13.45 11.71
N SER A 101 -2.90 14.02 11.55
CA SER A 101 -3.11 15.44 11.30
C SER A 101 -4.48 15.83 11.88
N ASP A 102 -4.54 16.94 12.61
CA ASP A 102 -5.77 17.48 13.21
C ASP A 102 -6.53 16.44 14.06
N ASP A 103 -5.83 15.73 14.93
CA ASP A 103 -6.36 14.65 15.79
C ASP A 103 -7.02 13.50 15.00
N ARG A 104 -6.70 13.34 13.72
CA ARG A 104 -7.22 12.30 12.84
C ARG A 104 -6.10 11.54 12.16
N LEU A 105 -6.33 10.25 11.91
CA LEU A 105 -5.47 9.42 11.08
C LEU A 105 -5.86 9.61 9.61
N CYS A 106 -5.03 10.35 8.88
CA CYS A 106 -5.25 10.69 7.48
C CYS A 106 -4.48 9.75 6.57
N PHE A 107 -5.16 9.15 5.61
CA PHE A 107 -4.56 8.29 4.58
C PHE A 107 -4.42 9.08 3.27
N ARG A 108 -3.19 9.26 2.81
CA ARG A 108 -2.88 10.12 1.65
C ARG A 108 -2.12 9.35 0.57
N LEU A 109 -2.55 9.48 -0.67
CA LEU A 109 -1.82 8.92 -1.81
C LEU A 109 -0.50 9.66 -2.02
N ARG A 110 0.56 8.91 -2.37
CA ARG A 110 1.85 9.49 -2.78
C ARG A 110 1.75 10.13 -4.16
N GLY A 111 2.64 11.09 -4.42
CA GLY A 111 2.71 11.75 -5.72
C GLY A 111 1.62 12.77 -5.99
N ARG A 112 1.00 13.32 -4.94
CA ARG A 112 0.06 14.44 -5.04
C ARG A 112 0.78 15.75 -5.36
N GLU A 113 0.00 16.74 -5.77
CA GLU A 113 0.49 18.11 -5.88
C GLU A 113 1.04 18.62 -4.54
N PRO A 114 2.12 19.42 -4.55
CA PRO A 114 2.68 20.01 -3.35
C PRO A 114 1.62 20.79 -2.56
N VAL A 115 1.57 20.56 -1.25
CA VAL A 115 0.62 21.24 -0.37
C VAL A 115 1.08 22.65 -0.01
N ALA A 116 2.41 22.83 0.07
CA ALA A 116 3.04 24.09 0.40
C ALA A 116 4.37 24.24 -0.33
N THR A 117 4.78 25.49 -0.54
CA THR A 117 6.11 25.85 -1.01
C THR A 117 6.84 26.53 0.14
N ILE A 118 8.00 25.99 0.51
CA ILE A 118 8.85 26.57 1.56
C ILE A 118 9.80 27.54 0.89
N PRO A 119 9.72 28.85 1.21
CA PRO A 119 10.65 29.84 0.67
C PRO A 119 12.06 29.61 1.24
N ALA A 120 13.06 30.02 0.48
CA ALA A 120 14.47 29.78 0.86
C ALA A 120 14.87 30.52 2.14
N GLU A 121 14.21 31.63 2.45
CA GLU A 121 14.43 32.44 3.65
C GLU A 121 13.98 31.75 4.95
N ASP A 122 13.11 30.76 4.86
CA ASP A 122 12.63 29.98 6.01
C ASP A 122 13.54 28.78 6.33
N LEU A 123 14.57 28.56 5.50
CA LEU A 123 15.55 27.51 5.72
C LEU A 123 16.68 27.98 6.63
N VAL A 124 16.90 27.23 7.71
CA VAL A 124 18.01 27.46 8.64
C VAL A 124 19.25 26.71 8.15
N PRO A 125 20.46 27.28 8.23
CA PRO A 125 21.67 26.56 7.92
C PRO A 125 21.82 25.28 8.75
N LEU A 126 22.07 24.14 8.09
CA LEU A 126 22.40 22.86 8.73
C LEU A 126 23.79 22.89 9.37
N ASP A 127 24.68 23.72 8.82
CA ASP A 127 26.03 23.96 9.33
C ASP A 127 26.35 25.44 9.19
N GLU A 128 26.57 26.13 10.32
CA GLU A 128 26.89 27.55 10.38
C GLU A 128 28.19 27.91 9.65
N ARG A 129 29.13 26.94 9.49
CA ARG A 129 30.42 27.16 8.83
C ARG A 129 30.29 27.17 7.32
N THR A 130 29.43 26.35 6.76
CA THR A 130 29.26 26.25 5.30
C THR A 130 28.09 27.07 4.79
N GLY A 131 27.16 27.45 5.67
CA GLY A 131 25.91 28.12 5.30
C GLY A 131 24.96 27.21 4.48
N GLU A 132 25.21 25.89 4.47
CA GLU A 132 24.39 24.93 3.76
C GLU A 132 23.02 24.83 4.42
N THR A 133 21.95 25.17 3.70
CA THR A 133 20.58 25.17 4.21
C THR A 133 19.82 23.88 3.95
N TRP A 134 20.31 23.06 3.03
CA TRP A 134 19.75 21.74 2.73
C TRP A 134 20.87 20.80 2.28
N ARG A 135 20.63 19.49 2.45
CA ARG A 135 21.56 18.45 2.04
C ARG A 135 20.83 17.38 1.24
N GLU A 136 21.43 16.99 0.13
CA GLU A 136 20.99 15.84 -0.66
C GLU A 136 21.89 14.64 -0.35
N ARG A 137 21.26 13.52 0.00
CA ARG A 137 21.87 12.21 0.08
C ARG A 137 21.27 11.30 -0.98
N ARG A 138 22.07 10.83 -1.90
CA ARG A 138 21.63 9.94 -2.96
C ARG A 138 22.09 8.54 -2.71
N LEU A 139 21.15 7.56 -2.76
CA LEU A 139 21.44 6.14 -2.70
C LEU A 139 22.22 5.72 -3.94
N GLN A 140 23.14 4.75 -3.76
CA GLN A 140 23.91 4.21 -4.88
C GLN A 140 23.00 3.37 -5.77
N GLU A 141 23.21 3.44 -7.09
CA GLU A 141 22.38 2.68 -8.04
C GLU A 141 22.47 1.16 -7.86
N VAL A 142 23.57 0.68 -7.29
CA VAL A 142 23.77 -0.75 -7.00
C VAL A 142 22.85 -1.26 -5.88
N GLU A 143 22.39 -0.37 -5.00
CA GLU A 143 21.49 -0.69 -3.88
C GLU A 143 20.02 -0.72 -4.31
N LEU A 144 19.69 -0.10 -5.44
CA LEU A 144 18.33 0.00 -5.94
C LEU A 144 17.90 -1.27 -6.68
N PRO A 145 16.61 -1.62 -6.69
CA PRO A 145 16.15 -2.82 -7.37
C PRO A 145 16.26 -2.69 -8.89
N GLU A 146 16.85 -3.71 -9.53
CA GLU A 146 16.77 -3.90 -10.99
C GLU A 146 15.38 -4.42 -11.38
N ARG A 147 14.80 -5.28 -10.51
CA ARG A 147 13.52 -5.94 -10.75
C ARG A 147 12.67 -5.92 -9.49
N VAL A 148 11.39 -5.66 -9.69
CA VAL A 148 10.36 -5.87 -8.67
C VAL A 148 9.38 -6.92 -9.19
N SER A 149 9.11 -7.93 -8.39
CA SER A 149 8.14 -8.99 -8.67
C SER A 149 6.99 -8.90 -7.67
N VAL A 150 5.77 -9.01 -8.16
CA VAL A 150 4.54 -9.05 -7.35
C VAL A 150 3.95 -10.45 -7.44
N ILE A 151 3.78 -11.08 -6.30
CA ILE A 151 3.09 -12.34 -6.12
C ILE A 151 1.66 -12.02 -5.66
N TYR A 152 0.66 -12.58 -6.32
CA TYR A 152 -0.74 -12.23 -6.09
C TYR A 152 -1.64 -13.45 -6.37
N MET A 153 -2.93 -13.36 -6.08
CA MET A 153 -3.93 -14.36 -6.45
C MET A 153 -4.61 -13.93 -7.76
N ASP A 154 -4.44 -14.74 -8.80
CA ASP A 154 -4.94 -14.42 -10.14
C ASP A 154 -6.45 -14.71 -10.25
N ARG A 155 -7.24 -13.65 -10.40
CA ARG A 155 -8.70 -13.73 -10.60
C ARG A 155 -9.07 -14.44 -11.90
N GLY A 156 -8.24 -14.31 -12.94
CA GLY A 156 -8.45 -14.94 -14.24
C GLY A 156 -8.10 -16.42 -14.25
N ALA A 157 -7.28 -16.89 -13.30
CA ALA A 157 -6.80 -18.26 -13.20
C ALA A 157 -7.33 -18.98 -11.95
N ASP A 158 -8.61 -18.85 -11.65
CA ASP A 158 -9.32 -19.49 -10.53
C ASP A 158 -8.62 -19.25 -9.16
N TYR A 159 -8.14 -18.04 -8.96
CA TYR A 159 -7.44 -17.60 -7.74
C TYR A 159 -6.16 -18.38 -7.42
N THR A 160 -5.54 -18.99 -8.41
CA THR A 160 -4.19 -19.56 -8.25
C THR A 160 -3.15 -18.44 -8.07
N GLN A 161 -2.01 -18.81 -7.52
CA GLN A 161 -0.91 -17.85 -7.35
C GLN A 161 -0.33 -17.44 -8.70
N GLY A 162 -0.35 -16.15 -8.99
CA GLY A 162 0.29 -15.52 -10.14
C GLY A 162 1.52 -14.71 -9.74
N THR A 163 2.38 -14.44 -10.68
CA THR A 163 3.54 -13.55 -10.49
C THR A 163 3.70 -12.64 -11.69
N GLN A 164 3.80 -11.33 -11.45
CA GLN A 164 4.16 -10.33 -12.45
C GLN A 164 5.41 -9.58 -12.02
N SER A 165 6.23 -9.16 -12.99
CA SER A 165 7.46 -8.45 -12.66
C SER A 165 7.69 -7.26 -13.57
N ALA A 166 8.27 -6.20 -13.01
CA ALA A 166 8.82 -5.06 -13.74
C ALA A 166 10.35 -5.10 -13.65
N LYS A 167 11.01 -4.79 -14.75
CA LYS A 167 12.46 -4.71 -14.84
C LYS A 167 12.85 -3.34 -15.37
N ARG A 168 13.86 -2.72 -14.77
CA ARG A 168 14.44 -1.49 -15.28
C ARG A 168 15.25 -1.77 -16.53
N ILE A 169 14.98 -1.03 -17.59
CA ILE A 169 15.75 -1.04 -18.83
C ILE A 169 16.48 0.29 -18.93
N THR A 170 17.80 0.25 -18.92
CA THR A 170 18.66 1.45 -19.07
C THR A 170 19.42 1.36 -20.37
N GLN A 171 19.35 2.42 -21.16
CA GLN A 171 20.13 2.55 -22.41
C GLN A 171 20.92 3.85 -22.35
N PRO A 172 22.26 3.82 -22.60
CA PRO A 172 23.08 2.62 -22.83
C PRO A 172 23.17 1.73 -21.58
N THR A 173 23.50 0.45 -21.78
CA THR A 173 23.67 -0.49 -20.67
C THR A 173 24.80 0.00 -19.76
N PRO A 174 24.55 0.23 -18.46
CA PRO A 174 25.57 0.71 -17.55
C PRO A 174 26.66 -0.35 -17.33
N THR A 175 27.90 0.10 -17.14
CA THR A 175 29.04 -0.79 -16.85
C THR A 175 28.87 -1.51 -15.50
N MET A 176 28.21 -0.85 -14.54
CA MET A 176 27.81 -1.41 -13.27
C MET A 176 26.31 -1.23 -13.10
N ALA A 177 25.58 -2.32 -13.07
CA ALA A 177 24.12 -2.33 -12.87
C ALA A 177 23.78 -3.03 -11.56
N SER A 178 22.73 -2.58 -10.91
CA SER A 178 22.12 -3.33 -9.82
C SER A 178 21.66 -4.70 -10.32
N ARG A 179 21.81 -5.71 -9.47
CA ARG A 179 21.24 -7.04 -9.65
C ARG A 179 20.21 -7.35 -8.55
N SER A 180 19.88 -6.34 -7.75
CA SER A 180 18.93 -6.48 -6.64
C SER A 180 17.53 -6.76 -7.18
N GLN A 181 16.87 -7.74 -6.57
CA GLN A 181 15.49 -8.10 -6.89
C GLN A 181 14.65 -8.04 -5.62
N VAL A 182 13.51 -7.39 -5.70
CA VAL A 182 12.54 -7.27 -4.61
C VAL A 182 11.30 -8.06 -4.99
N SER A 183 10.80 -8.87 -4.06
CA SER A 183 9.54 -9.60 -4.22
C SER A 183 8.53 -9.07 -3.21
N LEU A 184 7.37 -8.66 -3.71
CA LEU A 184 6.22 -8.23 -2.92
C LEU A 184 5.18 -9.36 -2.94
N ASP A 185 4.92 -9.95 -1.79
CA ASP A 185 3.87 -10.96 -1.62
C ASP A 185 2.60 -10.25 -1.14
N LEU A 186 1.71 -10.01 -2.08
CA LEU A 186 0.44 -9.33 -1.84
C LEU A 186 -0.68 -10.36 -1.75
N ALA A 187 -1.32 -10.44 -0.59
CA ALA A 187 -2.50 -11.30 -0.41
C ALA A 187 -3.76 -10.67 -1.06
N LEU A 188 -3.61 -10.18 -2.28
CA LEU A 188 -4.63 -9.50 -3.07
C LEU A 188 -5.06 -10.36 -4.25
N ALA A 189 -6.36 -10.35 -4.54
CA ALA A 189 -6.90 -10.94 -5.76
C ALA A 189 -6.88 -9.87 -6.86
N LEU A 190 -5.96 -10.02 -7.80
CA LEU A 190 -5.72 -9.07 -8.89
C LEU A 190 -5.86 -9.76 -10.24
N ASP A 191 -5.90 -8.98 -11.29
CA ASP A 191 -5.58 -9.44 -12.65
C ASP A 191 -4.09 -9.21 -12.95
N ALA A 192 -3.60 -9.83 -14.02
CA ALA A 192 -2.19 -9.75 -14.40
C ALA A 192 -1.74 -8.33 -14.75
N GLU A 193 -2.63 -7.50 -15.30
CA GLU A 193 -2.36 -6.12 -15.68
C GLU A 193 -2.17 -5.24 -14.43
N SER A 194 -3.13 -5.29 -13.48
CA SER A 194 -3.03 -4.57 -12.21
C SER A 194 -1.80 -4.98 -11.40
N ALA A 195 -1.47 -6.28 -11.36
CA ALA A 195 -0.26 -6.75 -10.69
C ALA A 195 1.02 -6.22 -11.37
N LYS A 196 1.03 -6.13 -12.71
CA LYS A 196 2.11 -5.54 -13.48
C LYS A 196 2.26 -4.03 -13.24
N GLU A 197 1.16 -3.31 -13.13
CA GLU A 197 1.14 -1.88 -12.79
C GLU A 197 1.73 -1.64 -11.40
N ILE A 198 1.34 -2.45 -10.40
CA ILE A 198 1.89 -2.38 -9.04
C ILE A 198 3.41 -2.61 -9.08
N ALA A 199 3.87 -3.64 -9.78
CA ALA A 199 5.30 -3.92 -9.90
C ALA A 199 6.06 -2.76 -10.56
N THR A 200 5.49 -2.16 -11.61
CA THR A 200 6.09 -1.03 -12.34
C THR A 200 6.12 0.23 -11.47
N ARG A 201 5.03 0.53 -10.77
CA ARG A 201 4.95 1.65 -9.83
C ARG A 201 5.98 1.50 -8.72
N SER A 202 6.03 0.34 -8.05
CA SER A 202 6.96 0.09 -6.96
C SER A 202 8.41 0.22 -7.41
N LEU A 203 8.75 -0.27 -8.62
CA LEU A 203 10.07 -0.10 -9.20
C LEU A 203 10.40 1.38 -9.44
N ASN A 204 9.47 2.13 -10.05
CA ASN A 204 9.67 3.54 -10.34
C ASN A 204 9.79 4.38 -9.07
N THR A 205 8.95 4.12 -8.07
CA THR A 205 8.99 4.81 -6.76
C THR A 205 10.35 4.60 -6.09
N ALA A 206 10.86 3.36 -6.02
CA ALA A 206 12.18 3.08 -5.45
C ALA A 206 13.30 3.87 -6.14
N TRP A 207 13.20 4.11 -7.46
CA TRP A 207 14.18 4.89 -8.20
C TRP A 207 13.98 6.40 -8.09
N LEU A 208 12.77 6.87 -7.88
CA LEU A 208 12.48 8.30 -7.61
C LEU A 208 12.90 8.70 -6.19
N GLU A 209 12.63 7.85 -5.21
CA GLU A 209 12.93 8.07 -3.80
C GLU A 209 14.42 7.84 -3.45
N ARG A 210 15.29 7.64 -4.44
CA ARG A 210 16.73 7.46 -4.23
C ARG A 210 17.44 8.70 -3.68
N SER A 211 16.88 9.90 -3.87
CA SER A 211 17.37 11.15 -3.32
C SER A 211 16.58 11.50 -2.07
N ILE A 212 17.30 11.65 -0.97
CA ILE A 212 16.77 12.07 0.33
C ILE A 212 17.27 13.49 0.58
N TYR A 213 16.34 14.38 0.88
CA TYR A 213 16.64 15.77 1.18
C TYR A 213 16.43 16.03 2.67
N GLU A 214 17.37 16.69 3.29
CA GLU A 214 17.35 17.10 4.68
C GLU A 214 17.45 18.63 4.73
N ALA A 215 16.53 19.27 5.42
CA ALA A 215 16.52 20.72 5.66
C ALA A 215 15.96 21.00 7.05
N THR A 216 16.33 22.12 7.64
CA THR A 216 15.77 22.61 8.90
C THR A 216 14.99 23.89 8.64
N LEU A 217 13.78 23.97 9.19
CA LEU A 217 12.90 25.12 9.07
C LEU A 217 12.96 25.99 10.33
N THR A 218 12.67 27.28 10.18
CA THR A 218 12.39 28.16 11.31
C THR A 218 11.08 27.76 11.97
N SER A 219 10.91 28.08 13.26
CA SER A 219 9.66 27.82 14.00
C SER A 219 8.45 28.55 13.42
N ASP A 220 8.66 29.61 12.68
CA ASP A 220 7.62 30.43 12.06
C ASP A 220 7.19 29.90 10.69
N GLY A 221 7.90 28.89 10.15
CA GLY A 221 7.64 28.25 8.86
C GLY A 221 6.88 26.92 8.98
N LEU A 222 6.32 26.60 10.15
CA LEU A 222 5.51 25.41 10.43
C LEU A 222 4.00 25.80 10.51
#